data_983027d7b70795ab44d7bbceee3ba721
#
_entry.id   983027d7b70795ab44d7bbceee3ba721
#
_cell.length_a   1.000
_cell.length_b   1.000
_cell.length_c   1.000
_cell.angle_alpha   90.00
_cell.angle_beta   90.00
_cell.angle_gamma   90.00
#
_symmetry.space_group_name_H-M   'P 1'
#
loop_
_entity.id
_entity.type
_entity.pdbx_description
1 polymer ?
#
loop_
_entity_poly.entity_id
_entity_poly.type
_entity_poly.pdbx_seq_one_letter_code
_entity_poly.pdbx_strand_id
1 'polypeptide(L)'
;MADQRTASQEANTLNTQESAEEKAQSLNHKEVNDSSSVSSDAPSEVVIKSFGIRRVELIMAQMTRPWHKVLFCFFIFLGMFIISVDNSAVAVFVGYATNSYKQHSLMSTIGVIRGVAAGASMPFYARAADNFGRLPLYMFALIFKLIGLVVQAHATDIQKYGAGTVFYALGNSGLAVLWQLSLSDATTLKYRVLAVACMSMPQIINTWAIGDINDEILTHHTWAWGIALWAYVSSLVCLLYAVMYLVLILKARRTDAWKQINQEEHASFIEGSPRAERYHLELSTSDSVIGKLKGYAKWYCLRGLDNLHAFFWKVDFVGCLLLAVSLGLLLVPLTLAGGMSTKWRQASIIVPLVMTIVALAVFIIWETKITKRPLLPWKVMKDRGIWAGFHSLYLRNA
;
A
#
# COMPACT_ATOMS: atom_id res chain seq x y z
N MET A 1 64.55 28.76 -36.17
CA MET A 1 63.55 27.89 -36.87
C MET A 1 62.82 26.88 -35.97
N ALA A 2 63.25 26.61 -34.76
CA ALA A 2 62.57 25.72 -33.82
C ALA A 2 61.41 26.44 -33.03
N ASP A 3 61.56 27.73 -32.72
CA ASP A 3 60.60 28.49 -31.93
C ASP A 3 59.29 28.82 -32.64
N GLN A 4 59.29 28.89 -33.98
CA GLN A 4 58.07 29.13 -34.74
C GLN A 4 57.16 27.88 -34.90
N ARG A 5 57.73 26.68 -34.75
CA ARG A 5 56.92 25.44 -34.78
C ARG A 5 56.19 25.12 -33.50
N THR A 6 56.75 25.51 -32.36
CA THR A 6 56.08 25.31 -31.03
C THR A 6 54.92 26.27 -30.85
N ALA A 7 55.07 27.53 -31.24
CA ALA A 7 53.97 28.52 -31.17
C ALA A 7 52.80 28.17 -32.14
N SER A 8 53.09 27.58 -33.30
CA SER A 8 52.06 27.12 -34.24
C SER A 8 51.32 25.86 -33.75
N GLN A 9 51.96 24.97 -32.97
CA GLN A 9 51.31 23.81 -32.38
C GLN A 9 50.44 24.20 -31.17
N GLU A 10 50.87 25.14 -30.35
CA GLU A 10 50.05 25.60 -29.21
C GLU A 10 48.80 26.41 -29.70
N ALA A 11 48.91 27.20 -30.72
CA ALA A 11 47.77 27.88 -31.33
C ALA A 11 46.76 26.91 -31.96
N ASN A 12 47.22 25.79 -32.53
CA ASN A 12 46.32 24.77 -33.08
C ASN A 12 45.63 23.91 -32.01
N THR A 13 46.30 23.67 -30.87
CA THR A 13 45.66 22.94 -29.73
C THR A 13 44.64 23.80 -29.01
N LEU A 14 44.88 25.11 -28.86
CA LEU A 14 43.88 26.03 -28.28
C LEU A 14 42.64 26.18 -29.17
N ASN A 15 42.82 26.31 -30.49
CA ASN A 15 41.66 26.37 -31.42
C ASN A 15 40.86 25.05 -31.47
N THR A 16 41.52 23.89 -31.23
CA THR A 16 40.83 22.61 -31.19
C THR A 16 40.04 22.43 -29.86
N GLN A 17 40.53 22.97 -28.76
CA GLN A 17 39.85 22.97 -27.48
C GLN A 17 38.65 23.93 -27.47
N GLU A 18 38.80 25.16 -28.00
CA GLU A 18 37.65 26.09 -28.11
C GLU A 18 36.54 25.54 -29.00
N SER A 19 36.87 24.90 -30.13
CA SER A 19 35.88 24.29 -31.03
C SER A 19 35.21 23.04 -30.39
N ALA A 20 35.87 22.34 -29.48
CA ALA A 20 35.29 21.23 -28.73
C ALA A 20 34.34 21.71 -27.60
N GLU A 21 34.70 22.80 -26.93
CA GLU A 21 33.84 23.43 -25.91
C GLU A 21 32.59 24.09 -26.52
N GLU A 22 32.75 24.74 -27.67
CA GLU A 22 31.62 25.35 -28.42
C GLU A 22 30.65 24.28 -28.93
N LYS A 23 31.16 23.11 -29.38
CA LYS A 23 30.34 21.95 -29.72
C LYS A 23 29.64 21.32 -28.52
N ALA A 24 30.34 21.23 -27.39
CA ALA A 24 29.76 20.71 -26.15
C ALA A 24 28.63 21.63 -25.60
N GLN A 25 28.83 22.97 -25.68
CA GLN A 25 27.80 23.93 -25.33
C GLN A 25 26.62 23.91 -26.30
N SER A 26 26.87 23.74 -27.61
CA SER A 26 25.78 23.67 -28.61
C SER A 26 24.96 22.37 -28.49
N LEU A 27 25.60 21.25 -28.11
CA LEU A 27 24.90 19.99 -27.81
C LEU A 27 24.07 20.08 -26.52
N ASN A 28 24.62 20.73 -25.50
CA ASN A 28 23.87 20.96 -24.25
C ASN A 28 22.68 21.91 -24.44
N HIS A 29 22.83 22.94 -25.30
CA HIS A 29 21.72 23.82 -25.71
C HIS A 29 20.66 23.11 -26.57
N LYS A 30 21.08 22.11 -27.38
CA LYS A 30 20.14 21.31 -28.18
C LYS A 30 19.36 20.30 -27.32
N GLU A 31 20.01 19.66 -26.35
CA GLU A 31 19.33 18.77 -25.41
C GLU A 31 18.37 19.53 -24.49
N VAL A 32 18.71 20.75 -24.08
CA VAL A 32 17.80 21.62 -23.30
C VAL A 32 16.62 22.11 -24.14
N ASN A 33 16.82 22.41 -25.44
CA ASN A 33 15.72 22.82 -26.32
C ASN A 33 14.85 21.66 -26.82
N ASP A 34 15.40 20.45 -27.05
CA ASP A 34 14.60 19.27 -27.39
C ASP A 34 13.80 18.74 -26.20
N SER A 35 14.24 18.98 -24.95
CA SER A 35 13.44 18.69 -23.75
C SER A 35 12.33 19.74 -23.50
N SER A 36 12.40 20.92 -24.15
CA SER A 36 11.37 21.97 -24.03
C SER A 36 10.30 21.97 -25.14
N SER A 37 10.45 21.12 -26.19
CA SER A 37 9.49 21.03 -27.31
C SER A 37 8.45 19.90 -27.17
N VAL A 38 8.38 19.22 -26.01
CA VAL A 38 7.28 18.28 -25.71
C VAL A 38 6.16 19.04 -25.01
N SER A 39 5.19 19.49 -25.83
CA SER A 39 3.83 19.91 -25.45
C SER A 39 3.69 20.94 -24.32
N SER A 40 3.79 22.21 -24.69
CA SER A 40 3.26 23.36 -23.92
C SER A 40 1.76 23.55 -24.12
N ASP A 41 0.91 22.60 -23.68
CA ASP A 41 -0.53 22.85 -23.56
C ASP A 41 -1.18 22.00 -22.46
N ALA A 42 -0.60 22.06 -21.27
CA ALA A 42 -1.33 21.84 -20.02
C ALA A 42 -0.71 22.74 -18.96
N PRO A 43 -1.49 23.50 -18.17
CA PRO A 43 -0.93 24.17 -17.01
C PRO A 43 -0.30 23.08 -16.14
N SER A 44 0.99 23.16 -15.94
CA SER A 44 1.71 22.32 -14.97
C SER A 44 1.12 22.65 -13.59
N GLU A 45 0.03 21.98 -13.26
CA GLU A 45 -0.41 21.86 -11.88
C GLU A 45 0.81 21.29 -11.13
N VAL A 46 1.51 22.14 -10.41
CA VAL A 46 2.57 21.73 -9.51
C VAL A 46 1.88 20.76 -8.54
N VAL A 47 1.98 19.46 -8.84
CA VAL A 47 1.43 18.42 -8.00
C VAL A 47 2.22 18.49 -6.70
N ILE A 48 1.68 19.22 -5.72
CA ILE A 48 2.27 19.35 -4.39
C ILE A 48 2.25 17.95 -3.80
N LYS A 49 3.40 17.25 -3.87
CA LYS A 49 3.55 15.92 -3.32
C LYS A 49 3.21 15.94 -1.84
N SER A 50 2.40 14.99 -1.38
CA SER A 50 2.07 14.89 0.05
C SER A 50 3.35 14.74 0.90
N PHE A 51 3.33 15.24 2.13
CA PHE A 51 4.46 15.11 3.06
C PHE A 51 4.88 13.65 3.28
N GLY A 52 3.91 12.72 3.24
CA GLY A 52 4.17 11.28 3.32
C GLY A 52 5.04 10.77 2.17
N ILE A 53 4.75 11.15 0.93
CA ILE A 53 5.52 10.76 -0.26
C ILE A 53 6.93 11.37 -0.20
N ARG A 54 7.07 12.65 0.17
CA ARG A 54 8.37 13.32 0.32
C ARG A 54 9.25 12.62 1.37
N ARG A 55 8.66 12.17 2.49
CA ARG A 55 9.38 11.38 3.50
C ARG A 55 9.85 10.04 2.97
N VAL A 56 9.00 9.33 2.21
CA VAL A 56 9.38 8.05 1.59
C VAL A 56 10.52 8.24 0.61
N GLU A 57 10.50 9.27 -0.23
CA GLU A 57 11.60 9.61 -1.14
C GLU A 57 12.91 9.84 -0.37
N LEU A 58 12.89 10.56 0.76
CA LEU A 58 14.08 10.75 1.62
C LEU A 58 14.58 9.43 2.24
N ILE A 59 13.66 8.55 2.67
CA ILE A 59 14.03 7.25 3.22
C ILE A 59 14.72 6.40 2.15
N MET A 60 14.18 6.37 0.93
CA MET A 60 14.75 5.63 -0.19
C MET A 60 16.10 6.22 -0.64
N ALA A 61 16.28 7.55 -0.56
CA ALA A 61 17.54 8.21 -0.85
C ALA A 61 18.68 7.80 0.12
N GLN A 62 18.37 7.30 1.33
CA GLN A 62 19.38 6.76 2.25
C GLN A 62 20.04 5.47 1.75
N MET A 63 19.46 4.81 0.77
CA MET A 63 20.03 3.62 0.14
C MET A 63 21.06 4.01 -0.93
N THR A 64 22.15 4.64 -0.52
CA THR A 64 23.24 5.13 -1.42
C THR A 64 24.01 4.00 -2.06
N ARG A 65 24.24 2.90 -1.34
CA ARG A 65 24.98 1.74 -1.86
C ARG A 65 24.05 0.73 -2.52
N PRO A 66 24.43 0.11 -3.66
CA PRO A 66 23.61 -0.88 -4.35
C PRO A 66 23.26 -2.08 -3.45
N TRP A 67 24.17 -2.48 -2.58
CA TRP A 67 23.96 -3.54 -1.60
C TRP A 67 22.75 -3.29 -0.68
N HIS A 68 22.53 -2.05 -0.22
CA HIS A 68 21.36 -1.74 0.62
C HIS A 68 20.05 -1.94 -0.14
N LYS A 69 20.01 -1.62 -1.44
CA LYS A 69 18.83 -1.85 -2.28
C LYS A 69 18.57 -3.34 -2.50
N VAL A 70 19.63 -4.11 -2.75
CA VAL A 70 19.51 -5.57 -2.89
C VAL A 70 18.99 -6.20 -1.59
N LEU A 71 19.56 -5.83 -0.46
CA LEU A 71 19.12 -6.32 0.85
C LEU A 71 17.66 -5.95 1.15
N PHE A 72 17.24 -4.73 0.82
CA PHE A 72 15.87 -4.27 0.97
C PHE A 72 14.90 -5.08 0.09
N CYS A 73 15.22 -5.28 -1.18
CA CYS A 73 14.44 -6.12 -2.09
C CYS A 73 14.39 -7.57 -1.63
N PHE A 74 15.49 -8.10 -1.06
CA PHE A 74 15.54 -9.46 -0.51
C PHE A 74 14.57 -9.64 0.68
N PHE A 75 14.52 -8.69 1.61
CA PHE A 75 13.56 -8.75 2.73
C PHE A 75 12.10 -8.64 2.26
N ILE A 76 11.83 -7.83 1.23
CA ILE A 76 10.48 -7.79 0.62
C ILE A 76 10.14 -9.14 0.00
N PHE A 77 11.07 -9.71 -0.77
CA PHE A 77 10.87 -11.02 -1.40
C PHE A 77 10.64 -12.13 -0.36
N LEU A 78 11.44 -12.16 0.71
CA LEU A 78 11.29 -13.11 1.81
C LEU A 78 9.93 -12.95 2.51
N GLY A 79 9.50 -11.72 2.75
CA GLY A 79 8.19 -11.43 3.31
C GLY A 79 7.05 -11.90 2.40
N MET A 80 7.13 -11.63 1.11
CA MET A 80 6.15 -12.11 0.13
C MET A 80 6.14 -13.63 0.03
N PHE A 81 7.32 -14.27 0.10
CA PHE A 81 7.43 -15.73 0.13
C PHE A 81 6.63 -16.32 1.30
N ILE A 82 6.87 -15.83 2.50
CA ILE A 82 6.20 -16.32 3.71
C ILE A 82 4.69 -16.04 3.68
N ILE A 83 4.26 -14.86 3.21
CA ILE A 83 2.82 -14.59 3.05
C ILE A 83 2.17 -15.51 2.01
N SER A 84 2.88 -15.81 0.94
CA SER A 84 2.38 -16.75 -0.07
C SER A 84 2.19 -18.16 0.50
N VAL A 85 3.16 -18.65 1.30
CA VAL A 85 3.06 -19.93 2.01
C VAL A 85 1.88 -19.91 2.99
N ASP A 86 1.80 -18.90 3.84
CA ASP A 86 0.72 -18.71 4.82
C ASP A 86 -0.67 -18.66 4.16
N ASN A 87 -0.82 -17.91 3.06
CA ASN A 87 -2.06 -17.87 2.29
C ASN A 87 -2.50 -19.24 1.79
N SER A 88 -1.56 -20.01 1.25
CA SER A 88 -1.82 -21.33 0.72
C SER A 88 -2.12 -22.35 1.82
N ALA A 89 -1.41 -22.28 2.96
CA ALA A 89 -1.65 -23.12 4.12
C ALA A 89 -3.04 -22.85 4.73
N VAL A 90 -3.37 -21.60 4.99
CA VAL A 90 -4.68 -21.21 5.53
C VAL A 90 -5.82 -21.62 4.58
N ALA A 91 -5.62 -21.58 3.26
CA ALA A 91 -6.62 -22.03 2.30
C ALA A 91 -6.93 -23.53 2.41
N VAL A 92 -5.91 -24.34 2.68
CA VAL A 92 -6.09 -25.80 2.94
C VAL A 92 -6.79 -26.01 4.29
N PHE A 93 -6.34 -25.34 5.34
CA PHE A 93 -6.88 -25.51 6.71
C PHE A 93 -8.35 -25.06 6.83
N VAL A 94 -8.85 -24.16 5.98
CA VAL A 94 -10.29 -23.82 5.92
C VAL A 94 -11.14 -25.07 5.69
N GLY A 95 -10.72 -25.98 4.81
CA GLY A 95 -11.44 -27.23 4.54
C GLY A 95 -11.54 -28.11 5.78
N TYR A 96 -10.44 -28.28 6.52
CA TYR A 96 -10.39 -29.06 7.75
C TYR A 96 -11.19 -28.41 8.89
N ALA A 97 -11.10 -27.10 9.04
CA ALA A 97 -11.86 -26.34 10.03
C ALA A 97 -13.37 -26.46 9.79
N THR A 98 -13.84 -26.21 8.56
CA THR A 98 -15.26 -26.30 8.23
C THR A 98 -15.82 -27.73 8.37
N ASN A 99 -14.99 -28.73 8.11
CA ASN A 99 -15.35 -30.12 8.32
C ASN A 99 -15.45 -30.47 9.82
N SER A 100 -14.54 -29.97 10.65
CA SER A 100 -14.57 -30.19 12.10
C SER A 100 -15.82 -29.59 12.76
N TYR A 101 -16.34 -28.48 12.22
CA TYR A 101 -17.61 -27.87 12.66
C TYR A 101 -18.85 -28.50 12.01
N LYS A 102 -18.72 -29.55 11.18
CA LYS A 102 -19.79 -30.17 10.40
C LYS A 102 -20.55 -29.19 9.49
N GLN A 103 -19.90 -28.15 9.03
CA GLN A 103 -20.46 -27.07 8.19
C GLN A 103 -19.62 -26.83 6.92
N HIS A 104 -19.21 -27.91 6.27
CA HIS A 104 -18.38 -27.85 5.05
C HIS A 104 -19.02 -27.04 3.92
N SER A 105 -20.37 -26.98 3.86
CA SER A 105 -21.11 -26.17 2.88
C SER A 105 -20.82 -24.67 2.97
N LEU A 106 -20.33 -24.19 4.10
CA LEU A 106 -19.98 -22.76 4.30
C LEU A 106 -18.54 -22.43 3.90
N MET A 107 -17.74 -23.39 3.45
CA MET A 107 -16.37 -23.15 3.00
C MET A 107 -16.27 -22.07 1.91
N SER A 108 -17.16 -22.15 0.92
CA SER A 108 -17.23 -21.15 -0.16
C SER A 108 -17.60 -19.76 0.35
N THR A 109 -18.51 -19.69 1.33
CA THR A 109 -18.93 -18.43 1.95
C THR A 109 -17.77 -17.77 2.69
N ILE A 110 -16.95 -18.54 3.42
CA ILE A 110 -15.73 -18.03 4.08
C ILE A 110 -14.74 -17.49 3.04
N GLY A 111 -14.59 -18.19 1.90
CA GLY A 111 -13.76 -17.73 0.78
C GLY A 111 -14.20 -16.38 0.24
N VAL A 112 -15.52 -16.19 0.07
CA VAL A 112 -16.08 -14.90 -0.38
C VAL A 112 -15.89 -13.80 0.65
N ILE A 113 -16.17 -14.07 1.92
CA ILE A 113 -15.95 -13.09 3.01
C ILE A 113 -14.49 -12.62 3.00
N ARG A 114 -13.54 -13.55 2.85
CA ARG A 114 -12.12 -13.25 2.71
C ARG A 114 -11.84 -12.36 1.50
N GLY A 115 -12.38 -12.68 0.33
CA GLY A 115 -12.20 -11.93 -0.91
C GLY A 115 -12.76 -10.50 -0.83
N VAL A 116 -13.96 -10.35 -0.28
CA VAL A 116 -14.62 -9.04 -0.07
C VAL A 116 -13.81 -8.17 0.89
N ALA A 117 -13.40 -8.71 2.03
CA ALA A 117 -12.61 -7.99 3.02
C ALA A 117 -11.25 -7.55 2.44
N ALA A 118 -10.57 -8.42 1.70
CA ALA A 118 -9.32 -8.12 1.02
C ALA A 118 -9.49 -7.03 -0.04
N GLY A 119 -10.47 -7.18 -0.94
CA GLY A 119 -10.72 -6.23 -2.03
C GLY A 119 -11.09 -4.83 -1.55
N ALA A 120 -11.94 -4.74 -0.52
CA ALA A 120 -12.35 -3.47 0.06
C ALA A 120 -11.22 -2.75 0.81
N SER A 121 -10.29 -3.48 1.41
CA SER A 121 -9.19 -2.90 2.18
C SER A 121 -8.03 -2.38 1.33
N MET A 122 -7.81 -2.92 0.13
CA MET A 122 -6.70 -2.52 -0.75
C MET A 122 -6.65 -1.02 -1.05
N PRO A 123 -7.75 -0.36 -1.51
CA PRO A 123 -7.72 1.08 -1.78
C PRO A 123 -7.54 1.91 -0.51
N PHE A 124 -8.04 1.43 0.63
CA PHE A 124 -7.81 2.04 1.92
C PHE A 124 -6.32 2.09 2.25
N TYR A 125 -5.61 0.94 2.20
CA TYR A 125 -4.18 0.88 2.50
C TYR A 125 -3.34 1.69 1.50
N ALA A 126 -3.66 1.66 0.21
CA ALA A 126 -2.95 2.42 -0.79
C ALA A 126 -2.96 3.93 -0.47
N ARG A 127 -4.12 4.49 -0.17
CA ARG A 127 -4.26 5.92 0.16
C ARG A 127 -3.72 6.29 1.53
N ALA A 128 -3.95 5.43 2.52
CA ALA A 128 -3.46 5.64 3.87
C ALA A 128 -1.92 5.67 3.87
N ALA A 129 -1.27 4.85 3.05
CA ALA A 129 0.17 4.78 2.93
C ALA A 129 0.82 6.09 2.45
N ASP A 130 0.12 6.87 1.61
CA ASP A 130 0.61 8.16 1.13
C ASP A 130 0.50 9.28 2.17
N ASN A 131 -0.36 9.11 3.18
CA ASN A 131 -0.54 10.09 4.25
C ASN A 131 0.30 9.80 5.50
N PHE A 132 0.25 8.55 6.00
CA PHE A 132 0.95 8.17 7.24
C PHE A 132 2.37 7.65 7.01
N GLY A 133 2.69 7.31 5.77
CA GLY A 133 3.93 6.60 5.45
C GLY A 133 3.75 5.07 5.52
N ARG A 134 4.78 4.35 5.08
CA ARG A 134 4.70 2.89 4.87
C ARG A 134 4.74 2.09 6.19
N LEU A 135 5.67 2.45 7.10
CA LEU A 135 5.94 1.64 8.31
C LEU A 135 4.78 1.60 9.32
N PRO A 136 4.14 2.73 9.71
CA PRO A 136 3.04 2.69 10.68
C PRO A 136 1.86 1.83 10.18
N LEU A 137 1.52 1.94 8.90
CA LEU A 137 0.48 1.14 8.29
C LEU A 137 0.85 -0.34 8.15
N TYR A 138 2.13 -0.60 7.90
CA TYR A 138 2.65 -1.96 7.87
C TYR A 138 2.48 -2.64 9.23
N MET A 139 2.83 -1.95 10.32
CA MET A 139 2.62 -2.47 11.68
C MET A 139 1.13 -2.67 12.00
N PHE A 140 0.27 -1.74 11.57
CA PHE A 140 -1.17 -1.86 11.72
C PHE A 140 -1.72 -3.09 10.98
N ALA A 141 -1.33 -3.30 9.72
CA ALA A 141 -1.72 -4.47 8.93
C ALA A 141 -1.22 -5.78 9.55
N LEU A 142 0.02 -5.80 10.08
CA LEU A 142 0.59 -6.96 10.77
C LEU A 142 -0.21 -7.32 12.02
N ILE A 143 -0.59 -6.33 12.83
CA ILE A 143 -1.42 -6.55 14.03
C ILE A 143 -2.78 -7.14 13.65
N PHE A 144 -3.44 -6.61 12.62
CA PHE A 144 -4.72 -7.14 12.14
C PHE A 144 -4.59 -8.59 11.66
N LYS A 145 -3.55 -8.88 10.91
CA LYS A 145 -3.25 -10.26 10.46
C LYS A 145 -3.05 -11.20 11.63
N LEU A 146 -2.25 -10.79 12.63
CA LEU A 146 -2.01 -11.58 13.84
C LEU A 146 -3.29 -11.87 14.61
N ILE A 147 -4.11 -10.83 14.87
CA ILE A 147 -5.40 -10.99 15.53
C ILE A 147 -6.26 -11.99 14.76
N GLY A 148 -6.32 -11.86 13.43
CA GLY A 148 -7.08 -12.75 12.57
C GLY A 148 -6.66 -14.22 12.70
N LEU A 149 -5.35 -14.50 12.63
CA LEU A 149 -4.80 -15.86 12.77
C LEU A 149 -5.01 -16.43 14.17
N VAL A 150 -4.82 -15.63 15.22
CA VAL A 150 -5.06 -16.08 16.61
C VAL A 150 -6.54 -16.42 16.83
N VAL A 151 -7.45 -15.57 16.33
CA VAL A 151 -8.90 -15.84 16.43
C VAL A 151 -9.28 -17.10 15.65
N GLN A 152 -8.72 -17.31 14.45
CA GLN A 152 -8.94 -18.54 13.66
C GLN A 152 -8.42 -19.78 14.37
N ALA A 153 -7.21 -19.74 14.94
CA ALA A 153 -6.61 -20.88 15.65
C ALA A 153 -7.39 -21.29 16.91
N HIS A 154 -8.05 -20.35 17.58
CA HIS A 154 -8.84 -20.60 18.79
C HIS A 154 -10.35 -20.65 18.52
N ALA A 155 -10.78 -20.65 17.25
CA ALA A 155 -12.20 -20.68 16.93
C ALA A 155 -12.83 -22.02 17.36
N THR A 156 -13.95 -21.93 18.07
CA THR A 156 -14.78 -23.09 18.45
C THR A 156 -15.94 -23.32 17.50
N ASP A 157 -16.30 -22.27 16.75
CA ASP A 157 -17.45 -22.23 15.85
C ASP A 157 -17.09 -21.58 14.53
N ILE A 158 -17.84 -21.91 13.47
CA ILE A 158 -17.66 -21.35 12.14
C ILE A 158 -17.81 -19.82 12.10
N GLN A 159 -18.65 -19.26 12.97
CA GLN A 159 -18.85 -17.81 13.03
C GLN A 159 -17.61 -17.09 13.57
N LYS A 160 -16.98 -17.63 14.63
CA LYS A 160 -15.72 -17.11 15.18
C LYS A 160 -14.59 -17.25 14.17
N TYR A 161 -14.54 -18.40 13.47
CA TYR A 161 -13.57 -18.60 12.39
C TYR A 161 -13.75 -17.58 11.27
N GLY A 162 -15.01 -17.32 10.86
CA GLY A 162 -15.34 -16.31 9.86
C GLY A 162 -14.94 -14.90 10.29
N ALA A 163 -15.18 -14.52 11.56
CA ALA A 163 -14.73 -13.24 12.10
C ALA A 163 -13.19 -13.12 12.05
N GLY A 164 -12.46 -14.16 12.46
CA GLY A 164 -11.00 -14.22 12.32
C GLY A 164 -10.53 -14.08 10.88
N THR A 165 -11.27 -14.67 9.94
CA THR A 165 -10.97 -14.57 8.49
C THR A 165 -11.07 -13.13 7.97
N VAL A 166 -12.02 -12.32 8.46
CA VAL A 166 -12.12 -10.90 8.11
C VAL A 166 -10.87 -10.15 8.56
N PHE A 167 -10.47 -10.27 9.83
CA PHE A 167 -9.26 -9.62 10.35
C PHE A 167 -8.00 -10.07 9.63
N TYR A 168 -7.89 -11.37 9.37
CA TYR A 168 -6.78 -11.93 8.59
C TYR A 168 -6.73 -11.33 7.18
N ALA A 169 -7.86 -11.27 6.47
CA ALA A 169 -7.93 -10.73 5.12
C ALA A 169 -7.57 -9.25 5.06
N LEU A 170 -8.08 -8.44 6.02
CA LEU A 170 -7.72 -7.03 6.15
C LEU A 170 -6.21 -6.84 6.35
N GLY A 171 -5.60 -7.58 7.27
CA GLY A 171 -4.16 -7.47 7.52
C GLY A 171 -3.31 -7.96 6.36
N ASN A 172 -3.67 -9.11 5.79
CA ASN A 172 -2.90 -9.76 4.73
C ASN A 172 -2.89 -8.95 3.42
N SER A 173 -4.04 -8.42 3.00
CA SER A 173 -4.14 -7.54 1.83
C SER A 173 -3.38 -6.21 2.06
N GLY A 174 -3.43 -5.67 3.28
CA GLY A 174 -2.66 -4.49 3.66
C GLY A 174 -1.16 -4.71 3.51
N LEU A 175 -0.63 -5.80 4.03
CA LEU A 175 0.79 -6.15 3.88
C LEU A 175 1.18 -6.31 2.41
N ALA A 176 0.37 -6.99 1.60
CA ALA A 176 0.64 -7.19 0.17
C ALA A 176 0.74 -5.85 -0.59
N VAL A 177 -0.23 -4.94 -0.37
CA VAL A 177 -0.23 -3.60 -0.98
C VAL A 177 0.98 -2.78 -0.53
N LEU A 178 1.29 -2.79 0.76
CA LEU A 178 2.40 -2.01 1.31
C LEU A 178 3.77 -2.50 0.81
N TRP A 179 3.96 -3.80 0.62
CA TRP A 179 5.18 -4.32 -0.01
C TRP A 179 5.29 -3.96 -1.48
N GLN A 180 4.19 -4.06 -2.22
CA GLN A 180 4.16 -3.65 -3.63
C GLN A 180 4.50 -2.16 -3.78
N LEU A 181 3.96 -1.29 -2.91
CA LEU A 181 4.29 0.12 -2.88
C LEU A 181 5.76 0.35 -2.50
N SER A 182 6.24 -0.30 -1.44
CA SER A 182 7.64 -0.17 -1.00
C SER A 182 8.63 -0.61 -2.07
N LEU A 183 8.32 -1.67 -2.81
CA LEU A 183 9.14 -2.12 -3.93
C LEU A 183 9.10 -1.13 -5.09
N SER A 184 7.93 -0.58 -5.41
CA SER A 184 7.79 0.44 -6.46
C SER A 184 8.52 1.73 -6.11
N ASP A 185 8.57 2.11 -4.82
CA ASP A 185 9.30 3.27 -4.32
C ASP A 185 10.84 3.07 -4.38
N ALA A 186 11.30 1.81 -4.21
CA ALA A 186 12.72 1.47 -4.26
C ALA A 186 13.27 1.27 -5.68
N THR A 187 12.40 1.04 -6.67
CA THR A 187 12.78 0.70 -8.05
C THR A 187 12.51 1.85 -9.01
N THR A 188 13.39 1.98 -10.02
CA THR A 188 13.17 2.95 -11.11
C THR A 188 12.05 2.49 -12.06
N LEU A 189 11.42 3.42 -12.76
CA LEU A 189 10.33 3.14 -13.71
C LEU A 189 10.68 2.02 -14.70
N LYS A 190 11.95 1.99 -15.19
CA LYS A 190 12.44 0.99 -16.14
C LYS A 190 12.34 -0.45 -15.60
N TYR A 191 12.62 -0.66 -14.32
CA TYR A 191 12.67 -1.99 -13.71
C TYR A 191 11.45 -2.31 -12.83
N ARG A 192 10.51 -1.37 -12.68
CA ARG A 192 9.34 -1.53 -11.80
C ARG A 192 8.47 -2.72 -12.15
N VAL A 193 8.19 -2.90 -13.45
CA VAL A 193 7.36 -4.02 -13.93
C VAL A 193 8.03 -5.36 -13.62
N LEU A 194 9.34 -5.46 -13.87
CA LEU A 194 10.12 -6.67 -13.55
C LEU A 194 10.13 -6.95 -12.05
N ALA A 195 10.32 -5.92 -11.22
CA ALA A 195 10.33 -6.06 -9.77
C ALA A 195 8.98 -6.58 -9.25
N VAL A 196 7.86 -6.01 -9.75
CA VAL A 196 6.51 -6.48 -9.38
C VAL A 196 6.25 -7.91 -9.87
N ALA A 197 6.72 -8.27 -11.07
CA ALA A 197 6.62 -9.65 -11.56
C ALA A 197 7.40 -10.64 -10.68
N CYS A 198 8.59 -10.25 -10.19
CA CYS A 198 9.37 -11.08 -9.25
C CYS A 198 8.64 -11.36 -7.93
N MET A 199 7.71 -10.48 -7.50
CA MET A 199 6.89 -10.72 -6.31
C MET A 199 5.91 -11.90 -6.48
N SER A 200 5.58 -12.29 -7.69
CA SER A 200 4.72 -13.45 -7.97
C SER A 200 5.48 -14.77 -8.02
N MET A 201 6.82 -14.74 -8.10
CA MET A 201 7.66 -15.95 -8.13
C MET A 201 7.48 -16.87 -6.92
N PRO A 202 7.34 -16.35 -5.68
CA PRO A 202 7.10 -17.20 -4.51
C PRO A 202 5.90 -18.12 -4.67
N GLN A 203 4.84 -17.67 -5.36
CA GLN A 203 3.65 -18.49 -5.56
C GLN A 203 3.92 -19.75 -6.36
N ILE A 204 4.83 -19.69 -7.35
CA ILE A 204 5.23 -20.84 -8.16
C ILE A 204 5.93 -21.90 -7.29
N ILE A 205 6.88 -21.46 -6.45
CA ILE A 205 7.61 -22.36 -5.54
C ILE A 205 6.66 -22.98 -4.53
N ASN A 206 5.76 -22.18 -3.95
CA ASN A 206 4.84 -22.63 -2.93
C ASN A 206 3.82 -23.66 -3.44
N THR A 207 3.42 -23.58 -4.71
CA THR A 207 2.50 -24.56 -5.31
C THR A 207 3.02 -26.01 -5.18
N TRP A 208 4.35 -26.18 -5.22
CA TRP A 208 4.97 -27.48 -5.07
C TRP A 208 5.21 -27.86 -3.60
N ALA A 209 5.69 -26.93 -2.79
CA ALA A 209 6.14 -27.24 -1.43
C ALA A 209 5.01 -27.31 -0.39
N ILE A 210 3.91 -26.56 -0.61
CA ILE A 210 2.90 -26.38 0.44
C ILE A 210 2.09 -27.66 0.72
N GLY A 211 1.94 -28.54 -0.28
CA GLY A 211 1.25 -29.81 -0.13
C GLY A 211 1.93 -30.67 0.94
N ASP A 212 3.21 -30.92 0.77
CA ASP A 212 4.01 -31.77 1.67
C ASP A 212 4.10 -31.16 3.07
N ILE A 213 4.29 -29.84 3.16
CA ILE A 213 4.34 -29.13 4.45
C ILE A 213 3.02 -29.25 5.21
N ASN A 214 1.88 -29.08 4.54
CA ASN A 214 0.59 -29.19 5.19
C ASN A 214 0.24 -30.62 5.58
N ASP A 215 0.61 -31.59 4.76
CA ASP A 215 0.39 -33.02 5.07
C ASP A 215 1.18 -33.43 6.31
N GLU A 216 2.45 -33.03 6.41
CA GLU A 216 3.29 -33.26 7.59
C GLU A 216 2.69 -32.61 8.85
N ILE A 217 2.20 -31.38 8.74
CA ILE A 217 1.54 -30.69 9.86
C ILE A 217 0.28 -31.43 10.29
N LEU A 218 -0.57 -31.85 9.35
CA LEU A 218 -1.84 -32.51 9.65
C LEU A 218 -1.68 -33.94 10.13
N THR A 219 -0.57 -34.61 9.80
CA THR A 219 -0.25 -35.95 10.28
C THR A 219 0.11 -35.94 11.78
N HIS A 220 0.85 -34.95 12.23
CA HIS A 220 1.34 -34.84 13.60
C HIS A 220 0.57 -33.90 14.51
N HIS A 221 -0.17 -32.93 13.92
CA HIS A 221 -0.84 -31.85 14.64
C HIS A 221 -2.23 -31.56 14.08
N THR A 222 -2.97 -30.71 14.79
CA THR A 222 -4.29 -30.24 14.36
C THR A 222 -4.17 -29.05 13.37
N TRP A 223 -5.21 -28.82 12.58
CA TRP A 223 -5.29 -27.65 11.69
C TRP A 223 -5.16 -26.32 12.45
N ALA A 224 -5.69 -26.24 13.69
CA ALA A 224 -5.57 -25.06 14.55
C ALA A 224 -4.12 -24.76 14.93
N TRP A 225 -3.34 -25.81 15.25
CA TRP A 225 -1.91 -25.67 15.51
C TRP A 225 -1.15 -25.19 14.27
N GLY A 226 -1.50 -25.71 13.08
CA GLY A 226 -0.93 -25.26 11.81
C GLY A 226 -1.15 -23.76 11.56
N ILE A 227 -2.37 -23.25 11.83
CA ILE A 227 -2.66 -21.81 11.73
C ILE A 227 -1.83 -21.00 12.74
N ALA A 228 -1.70 -21.47 13.97
CA ALA A 228 -0.89 -20.82 15.01
C ALA A 228 0.60 -20.80 14.64
N LEU A 229 1.13 -21.88 14.06
CA LEU A 229 2.52 -21.95 13.56
C LEU A 229 2.77 -20.86 12.51
N TRP A 230 1.89 -20.75 11.52
CA TRP A 230 2.02 -19.73 10.48
C TRP A 230 1.85 -18.31 11.01
N ALA A 231 1.01 -18.11 12.03
CA ALA A 231 0.92 -16.83 12.74
C ALA A 231 2.27 -16.41 13.32
N TYR A 232 3.00 -17.35 13.89
CA TYR A 232 4.31 -17.11 14.50
C TYR A 232 5.39 -16.84 13.45
N VAL A 233 5.54 -17.75 12.49
CA VAL A 233 6.58 -17.69 11.45
C VAL A 233 6.41 -16.47 10.56
N SER A 234 5.19 -16.22 10.08
CA SER A 234 4.94 -15.08 9.20
C SER A 234 5.18 -13.74 9.91
N SER A 235 4.81 -13.65 11.18
CA SER A 235 5.02 -12.43 11.96
C SER A 235 6.48 -12.14 12.24
N LEU A 236 7.28 -13.18 12.53
CA LEU A 236 8.71 -13.04 12.76
C LEU A 236 9.41 -12.47 11.50
N VAL A 237 9.11 -13.02 10.33
CA VAL A 237 9.68 -12.54 9.06
C VAL A 237 9.21 -11.13 8.74
N CYS A 238 7.93 -10.82 8.98
CA CYS A 238 7.40 -9.48 8.81
C CYS A 238 8.09 -8.45 9.73
N LEU A 239 8.44 -8.84 10.96
CA LEU A 239 9.20 -7.98 11.88
C LEU A 239 10.61 -7.70 11.39
N LEU A 240 11.29 -8.64 10.73
CA LEU A 240 12.61 -8.39 10.15
C LEU A 240 12.58 -7.25 9.12
N TYR A 241 11.59 -7.27 8.23
CA TYR A 241 11.36 -6.17 7.30
C TYR A 241 11.07 -4.84 8.02
N ALA A 242 10.20 -4.87 9.04
CA ALA A 242 9.87 -3.69 9.83
C ALA A 242 11.10 -3.07 10.49
N VAL A 243 11.97 -3.89 11.07
CA VAL A 243 13.24 -3.45 11.68
C VAL A 243 14.17 -2.83 10.63
N MET A 244 14.32 -3.47 9.48
CA MET A 244 15.11 -2.93 8.38
C MET A 244 14.59 -1.55 7.93
N TYR A 245 13.29 -1.44 7.74
CA TYR A 245 12.66 -0.17 7.36
C TYR A 245 12.80 0.91 8.45
N LEU A 246 12.67 0.51 9.72
CA LEU A 246 12.90 1.40 10.88
C LEU A 246 14.31 1.96 10.89
N VAL A 247 15.31 1.14 10.63
CA VAL A 247 16.71 1.58 10.53
C VAL A 247 16.89 2.65 9.45
N LEU A 248 16.23 2.48 8.28
CA LEU A 248 16.24 3.48 7.22
C LEU A 248 15.57 4.79 7.64
N ILE A 249 14.42 4.71 8.34
CA ILE A 249 13.77 5.91 8.91
C ILE A 249 14.68 6.63 9.90
N LEU A 250 15.33 5.90 10.81
CA LEU A 250 16.21 6.49 11.81
C LEU A 250 17.41 7.21 11.17
N LYS A 251 17.96 6.65 10.08
CA LYS A 251 18.99 7.32 9.29
C LYS A 251 18.44 8.58 8.60
N ALA A 252 17.26 8.50 7.98
CA ALA A 252 16.63 9.64 7.31
C ALA A 252 16.29 10.78 8.28
N ARG A 253 15.85 10.47 9.50
CA ARG A 253 15.54 11.47 10.55
C ARG A 253 16.73 12.32 10.97
N ARG A 254 17.96 11.85 10.77
CA ARG A 254 19.19 12.60 11.07
C ARG A 254 19.52 13.64 10.01
N THR A 255 18.86 13.61 8.85
CA THR A 255 19.11 14.52 7.74
C THR A 255 18.37 15.84 7.92
N ASP A 256 18.99 16.96 7.53
CA ASP A 256 18.38 18.29 7.66
C ASP A 256 17.15 18.45 6.77
N ALA A 257 17.11 17.80 5.60
CA ALA A 257 15.93 17.74 4.75
C ALA A 257 14.68 17.16 5.47
N TRP A 258 14.88 16.19 6.38
CA TRP A 258 13.78 15.67 7.20
C TRP A 258 13.24 16.71 8.18
N LYS A 259 14.15 17.48 8.79
CA LYS A 259 13.77 18.57 9.70
C LYS A 259 12.98 19.65 8.98
N GLN A 260 13.40 20.02 7.76
CA GLN A 260 12.68 20.99 6.91
C GLN A 260 11.26 20.52 6.59
N ILE A 261 11.07 19.25 6.14
CA ILE A 261 9.73 18.70 5.86
C ILE A 261 8.86 18.74 7.12
N ASN A 262 9.41 18.43 8.30
CA ASN A 262 8.65 18.48 9.53
C ASN A 262 8.26 19.93 9.91
N GLN A 263 9.12 20.90 9.66
CA GLN A 263 8.82 22.33 9.89
C GLN A 263 7.72 22.81 8.94
N GLU A 264 7.82 22.48 7.65
CA GLU A 264 6.80 22.81 6.66
C GLU A 264 5.43 22.17 6.99
N GLU A 265 5.41 20.91 7.39
CA GLU A 265 4.18 20.23 7.81
C GLU A 265 3.59 20.88 9.07
N HIS A 266 4.44 21.28 10.02
CA HIS A 266 4.01 21.96 11.23
C HIS A 266 3.43 23.33 10.92
N ALA A 267 4.09 24.11 10.07
CA ALA A 267 3.63 25.42 9.63
C ALA A 267 2.28 25.31 8.88
N SER A 268 2.17 24.39 7.92
CA SER A 268 0.93 24.17 7.16
C SER A 268 -0.25 23.70 8.04
N PHE A 269 0.05 22.97 9.13
CA PHE A 269 -0.98 22.57 10.09
C PHE A 269 -1.49 23.76 10.92
N ILE A 270 -0.60 24.66 11.36
CA ILE A 270 -0.98 25.88 12.11
C ILE A 270 -1.82 26.80 11.21
N GLU A 271 -1.37 27.06 9.98
CA GLU A 271 -2.09 27.89 9.01
C GLU A 271 -3.47 27.32 8.62
N GLY A 272 -3.58 25.98 8.52
CA GLY A 272 -4.81 25.30 8.11
C GLY A 272 -5.87 25.14 9.20
N SER A 273 -5.54 25.37 10.47
CA SER A 273 -6.44 25.19 11.61
C SER A 273 -6.47 26.40 12.55
N PRO A 274 -7.53 27.23 12.49
CA PRO A 274 -7.69 28.39 13.39
C PRO A 274 -7.69 28.05 14.88
N ARG A 275 -7.97 26.76 15.21
CA ARG A 275 -7.90 26.25 16.57
C ARG A 275 -6.44 25.97 16.98
N ALA A 276 -5.63 25.40 16.08
CA ALA A 276 -4.23 25.11 16.34
C ALA A 276 -3.44 26.41 16.54
N GLU A 277 -3.72 27.44 15.78
CA GLU A 277 -3.10 28.76 15.92
C GLU A 277 -3.37 29.39 17.29
N ARG A 278 -4.62 29.38 17.75
CA ARG A 278 -4.98 29.87 19.10
C ARG A 278 -4.27 29.10 20.21
N TYR A 279 -4.21 27.79 20.15
CA TYR A 279 -3.52 26.99 21.17
C TYR A 279 -2.00 27.14 21.13
N HIS A 280 -1.42 27.36 19.97
CA HIS A 280 0.02 27.66 19.85
C HIS A 280 0.34 29.01 20.51
N LEU A 281 -0.52 30.01 20.37
CA LEU A 281 -0.41 31.30 21.05
C LEU A 281 -0.57 31.15 22.57
N GLU A 282 -1.57 30.41 23.07
CA GLU A 282 -1.75 30.12 24.48
C GLU A 282 -0.56 29.39 25.11
N LEU A 283 0.08 28.48 24.36
CA LEU A 283 1.27 27.76 24.81
C LEU A 283 2.49 28.67 24.95
N SER A 284 2.66 29.62 24.03
CA SER A 284 3.76 30.57 24.04
C SER A 284 3.64 31.61 25.17
N THR A 285 2.43 31.87 25.64
CA THR A 285 2.12 32.88 26.71
C THR A 285 2.06 32.28 28.13
N SER A 286 2.09 30.94 28.27
CA SER A 286 1.99 30.29 29.59
C SER A 286 3.33 30.18 30.28
N ASP A 287 3.48 30.80 31.48
CA ASP A 287 4.69 30.76 32.28
C ASP A 287 4.81 29.56 33.24
N SER A 288 3.70 28.85 33.51
CA SER A 288 3.66 27.70 34.40
C SER A 288 4.08 26.39 33.74
N VAL A 289 4.97 25.59 34.35
CA VAL A 289 5.42 24.28 33.85
C VAL A 289 4.24 23.32 33.68
N ILE A 290 3.29 23.33 34.64
CA ILE A 290 2.05 22.48 34.58
C ILE A 290 1.12 22.97 33.47
N GLY A 291 1.03 24.30 33.26
CA GLY A 291 0.26 24.89 32.16
C GLY A 291 0.81 24.48 30.80
N LYS A 292 2.14 24.51 30.62
CA LYS A 292 2.84 24.05 29.41
C LYS A 292 2.56 22.55 29.15
N LEU A 293 2.66 21.70 30.18
CA LEU A 293 2.45 20.25 30.02
C LEU A 293 1.00 19.93 29.62
N LYS A 294 0.00 20.56 30.27
CA LYS A 294 -1.41 20.43 29.89
C LYS A 294 -1.69 20.98 28.49
N GLY A 295 -1.07 22.11 28.15
CA GLY A 295 -1.17 22.72 26.83
C GLY A 295 -0.59 21.81 25.74
N TYR A 296 0.59 21.22 25.93
CA TYR A 296 1.17 20.25 25.02
C TYR A 296 0.28 19.02 24.84
N ALA A 297 -0.23 18.43 25.93
CA ALA A 297 -1.13 17.28 25.86
C ALA A 297 -2.41 17.60 25.06
N LYS A 298 -3.03 18.76 25.31
CA LYS A 298 -4.21 19.23 24.61
C LYS A 298 -3.92 19.52 23.12
N TRP A 299 -2.76 20.11 22.83
CA TRP A 299 -2.31 20.39 21.47
C TRP A 299 -2.06 19.10 20.66
N TYR A 300 -1.39 18.10 21.26
CA TYR A 300 -1.20 16.80 20.62
C TYR A 300 -2.51 16.06 20.40
N CYS A 301 -3.44 16.14 21.35
CA CYS A 301 -4.77 15.54 21.22
C CYS A 301 -5.57 16.20 20.08
N LEU A 302 -5.59 17.53 19.99
CA LEU A 302 -6.25 18.27 18.90
C LEU A 302 -5.62 17.97 17.55
N ARG A 303 -4.27 17.97 17.47
CA ARG A 303 -3.57 17.60 16.26
C ARG A 303 -3.90 16.17 15.83
N GLY A 304 -4.03 15.26 16.80
CA GLY A 304 -4.45 13.88 16.54
C GLY A 304 -5.88 13.80 15.98
N LEU A 305 -6.82 14.53 16.58
CA LEU A 305 -8.21 14.56 16.13
C LEU A 305 -8.38 15.24 14.76
N ASP A 306 -7.72 16.37 14.52
CA ASP A 306 -7.77 17.06 13.23
C ASP A 306 -7.09 16.21 12.14
N ASN A 307 -5.98 15.55 12.46
CA ASN A 307 -5.35 14.61 11.56
C ASN A 307 -6.24 13.40 11.27
N LEU A 308 -6.94 12.86 12.28
CA LEU A 308 -7.87 11.75 12.11
C LEU A 308 -9.08 12.16 11.24
N HIS A 309 -9.64 13.34 11.48
CA HIS A 309 -10.71 13.88 10.65
C HIS A 309 -10.25 14.13 9.21
N ALA A 310 -9.10 14.79 9.04
CA ALA A 310 -8.52 15.01 7.72
C ALA A 310 -8.19 13.68 7.00
N PHE A 311 -7.73 12.67 7.73
CA PHE A 311 -7.47 11.34 7.23
C PHE A 311 -8.75 10.64 6.77
N PHE A 312 -9.82 10.68 7.58
CA PHE A 312 -11.11 10.10 7.23
C PHE A 312 -11.60 10.58 5.86
N TRP A 313 -11.47 11.88 5.59
CA TRP A 313 -11.85 12.48 4.30
C TRP A 313 -10.81 12.25 3.19
N LYS A 314 -9.51 12.19 3.53
CA LYS A 314 -8.43 11.96 2.53
C LYS A 314 -8.43 10.54 2.00
N VAL A 315 -8.75 9.57 2.83
CA VAL A 315 -8.79 8.14 2.46
C VAL A 315 -10.14 7.74 1.88
N ASP A 316 -11.17 8.59 2.06
CA ASP A 316 -12.54 8.24 1.69
C ASP A 316 -13.01 6.93 2.34
N PHE A 317 -12.95 6.93 3.67
CA PHE A 317 -13.34 5.75 4.45
C PHE A 317 -14.78 5.30 4.18
N VAL A 318 -15.69 6.27 3.93
CA VAL A 318 -17.10 5.97 3.59
C VAL A 318 -17.20 5.28 2.24
N GLY A 319 -16.46 5.74 1.23
CA GLY A 319 -16.40 5.09 -0.08
C GLY A 319 -15.87 3.66 0.02
N CYS A 320 -14.80 3.43 0.80
CA CYS A 320 -14.28 2.08 1.06
C CYS A 320 -15.31 1.17 1.74
N LEU A 321 -16.05 1.70 2.73
CA LEU A 321 -17.09 0.96 3.43
C LEU A 321 -18.28 0.63 2.50
N LEU A 322 -18.75 1.60 1.72
CA LEU A 322 -19.82 1.39 0.73
C LEU A 322 -19.41 0.36 -0.32
N LEU A 323 -18.17 0.39 -0.77
CA LEU A 323 -17.61 -0.61 -1.69
C LEU A 323 -17.63 -2.01 -1.05
N ALA A 324 -17.17 -2.13 0.21
CA ALA A 324 -17.19 -3.39 0.95
C ALA A 324 -18.61 -3.95 1.09
N VAL A 325 -19.57 -3.11 1.48
CA VAL A 325 -20.97 -3.48 1.65
C VAL A 325 -21.58 -3.90 0.30
N SER A 326 -21.35 -3.15 -0.77
CA SER A 326 -21.90 -3.48 -2.09
C SER A 326 -21.34 -4.80 -2.65
N LEU A 327 -20.03 -5.04 -2.50
CA LEU A 327 -19.41 -6.30 -2.88
C LEU A 327 -19.89 -7.47 -2.02
N GLY A 328 -20.03 -7.27 -0.71
CA GLY A 328 -20.55 -8.28 0.20
C GLY A 328 -21.99 -8.67 -0.11
N LEU A 329 -22.88 -7.69 -0.31
CA LEU A 329 -24.28 -7.92 -0.69
C LEU A 329 -24.42 -8.58 -2.05
N LEU A 330 -23.46 -8.41 -2.98
CA LEU A 330 -23.42 -9.06 -4.27
C LEU A 330 -22.91 -10.51 -4.17
N LEU A 331 -21.73 -10.70 -3.62
CA LEU A 331 -21.00 -11.97 -3.74
C LEU A 331 -21.47 -13.03 -2.73
N VAL A 332 -21.88 -12.64 -1.52
CA VAL A 332 -22.33 -13.61 -0.50
C VAL A 332 -23.61 -14.32 -0.91
N PRO A 333 -24.68 -13.67 -1.38
CA PRO A 333 -25.88 -14.36 -1.84
C PRO A 333 -25.62 -15.26 -3.07
N LEU A 334 -24.76 -14.81 -4.00
CA LEU A 334 -24.39 -15.61 -5.17
C LEU A 334 -23.74 -16.94 -4.77
N THR A 335 -22.86 -16.93 -3.77
CA THR A 335 -22.22 -18.16 -3.27
C THR A 335 -23.17 -19.04 -2.47
N LEU A 336 -24.07 -18.44 -1.66
CA LEU A 336 -25.05 -19.20 -0.88
C LEU A 336 -26.12 -19.83 -1.78
N ALA A 337 -26.49 -19.18 -2.88
CA ALA A 337 -27.42 -19.72 -3.85
C ALA A 337 -26.84 -20.97 -4.54
N GLY A 338 -25.53 -20.97 -4.84
CA GLY A 338 -24.86 -22.05 -5.54
C GLY A 338 -25.57 -22.44 -6.84
N GLY A 339 -25.43 -23.68 -7.29
CA GLY A 339 -26.11 -24.21 -8.45
C GLY A 339 -27.57 -24.68 -8.24
N MET A 340 -28.15 -24.45 -7.05
CA MET A 340 -29.51 -24.96 -6.74
C MET A 340 -30.59 -23.95 -7.13
N SER A 341 -31.38 -24.27 -8.15
CA SER A 341 -32.49 -23.43 -8.65
C SER A 341 -33.53 -23.05 -7.57
N THR A 342 -33.76 -23.90 -6.59
CA THR A 342 -34.72 -23.69 -5.52
C THR A 342 -34.30 -22.58 -4.54
N LYS A 343 -33.00 -22.40 -4.29
CA LYS A 343 -32.47 -21.37 -3.40
C LYS A 343 -32.63 -19.97 -3.99
N TRP A 344 -32.59 -19.82 -5.30
CA TRP A 344 -32.75 -18.51 -5.96
C TRP A 344 -34.10 -17.84 -5.74
N ARG A 345 -35.11 -18.59 -5.34
CA ARG A 345 -36.47 -18.07 -5.02
C ARG A 345 -36.63 -17.63 -3.58
N GLN A 346 -35.60 -17.84 -2.73
CA GLN A 346 -35.65 -17.46 -1.33
C GLN A 346 -35.39 -15.95 -1.15
N ALA A 347 -36.16 -15.34 -0.27
CA ALA A 347 -35.99 -13.91 0.08
C ALA A 347 -34.58 -13.61 0.59
N SER A 348 -33.94 -14.56 1.29
CA SER A 348 -32.55 -14.44 1.78
C SER A 348 -31.51 -14.25 0.66
N ILE A 349 -31.81 -14.59 -0.57
CA ILE A 349 -30.96 -14.38 -1.74
C ILE A 349 -31.39 -13.14 -2.53
N ILE A 350 -32.69 -12.99 -2.78
CA ILE A 350 -33.21 -11.92 -3.61
C ILE A 350 -33.04 -10.55 -2.95
N VAL A 351 -33.35 -10.44 -1.64
CA VAL A 351 -33.27 -9.14 -0.93
C VAL A 351 -31.87 -8.56 -0.93
N PRO A 352 -30.80 -9.29 -0.58
CA PRO A 352 -29.44 -8.73 -0.65
C PRO A 352 -29.00 -8.36 -2.08
N LEU A 353 -29.43 -9.13 -3.10
CA LEU A 353 -29.13 -8.80 -4.50
C LEU A 353 -29.79 -7.50 -4.97
N VAL A 354 -31.06 -7.27 -4.58
CA VAL A 354 -31.74 -6.00 -4.84
C VAL A 354 -31.08 -4.86 -4.09
N MET A 355 -30.73 -5.08 -2.80
CA MET A 355 -30.01 -4.10 -1.99
C MET A 355 -28.62 -3.77 -2.55
N THR A 356 -27.98 -4.69 -3.27
CA THR A 356 -26.72 -4.41 -3.97
C THR A 356 -26.88 -3.27 -4.99
N ILE A 357 -27.95 -3.27 -5.77
CA ILE A 357 -28.21 -2.22 -6.76
C ILE A 357 -28.34 -0.86 -6.07
N VAL A 358 -29.04 -0.82 -4.95
CA VAL A 358 -29.19 0.40 -4.14
C VAL A 358 -27.83 0.82 -3.57
N ALA A 359 -27.07 -0.11 -2.99
CA ALA A 359 -25.75 0.16 -2.42
C ALA A 359 -24.76 0.67 -3.47
N LEU A 360 -24.74 0.07 -4.68
CA LEU A 360 -23.92 0.54 -5.80
C LEU A 360 -24.34 1.93 -6.27
N ALA A 361 -25.64 2.20 -6.36
CA ALA A 361 -26.12 3.53 -6.73
C ALA A 361 -25.69 4.59 -5.69
N VAL A 362 -25.81 4.29 -4.40
CA VAL A 362 -25.35 5.16 -3.31
C VAL A 362 -23.82 5.35 -3.39
N PHE A 363 -23.05 4.28 -3.64
CA PHE A 363 -21.61 4.36 -3.83
C PHE A 363 -21.24 5.28 -5.01
N ILE A 364 -21.88 5.14 -6.15
CA ILE A 364 -21.63 5.98 -7.35
C ILE A 364 -21.98 7.44 -7.07
N ILE A 365 -23.10 7.71 -6.39
CA ILE A 365 -23.50 9.08 -6.02
C ILE A 365 -22.50 9.68 -5.04
N TRP A 366 -22.08 8.91 -4.04
CA TRP A 366 -21.05 9.33 -3.08
C TRP A 366 -19.75 9.71 -3.80
N GLU A 367 -19.25 8.81 -4.65
CA GLU A 367 -18.00 8.94 -5.38
C GLU A 367 -17.99 10.11 -6.38
N THR A 368 -19.14 10.38 -7.04
CA THR A 368 -19.23 11.42 -8.07
C THR A 368 -19.59 12.79 -7.56
N LYS A 369 -20.39 12.89 -6.48
CA LYS A 369 -20.96 14.17 -6.03
C LYS A 369 -20.46 14.63 -4.66
N ILE A 370 -20.13 13.72 -3.75
CA ILE A 370 -19.84 14.06 -2.36
C ILE A 370 -18.34 14.07 -2.08
N THR A 371 -17.62 13.11 -2.60
CA THR A 371 -16.19 12.95 -2.31
C THR A 371 -15.33 13.94 -3.07
N LYS A 372 -14.47 14.66 -2.33
CA LYS A 372 -13.47 15.57 -2.94
C LYS A 372 -12.30 14.81 -3.60
N ARG A 373 -12.06 13.58 -3.18
CA ARG A 373 -10.98 12.69 -3.67
C ARG A 373 -11.52 11.29 -3.93
N PRO A 374 -12.15 11.07 -5.09
CA PRO A 374 -12.79 9.79 -5.40
C PRO A 374 -11.80 8.63 -5.42
N LEU A 375 -12.23 7.42 -5.00
CA LEU A 375 -11.46 6.18 -5.06
C LEU A 375 -11.09 5.84 -6.51
N LEU A 376 -12.03 6.07 -7.42
CA LEU A 376 -11.89 5.85 -8.84
C LEU A 376 -11.98 7.20 -9.58
N PRO A 377 -10.85 7.89 -9.82
CA PRO A 377 -10.89 9.17 -10.53
C PRO A 377 -11.35 8.95 -11.98
N TRP A 378 -12.53 9.46 -12.30
CA TRP A 378 -13.17 9.34 -13.64
C TRP A 378 -12.28 9.83 -14.78
N LYS A 379 -11.39 10.81 -14.53
CA LYS A 379 -10.41 11.28 -15.51
C LYS A 379 -9.44 10.17 -15.93
N VAL A 380 -9.00 9.36 -14.98
CA VAL A 380 -8.10 8.22 -15.22
C VAL A 380 -8.83 7.08 -15.90
N MET A 381 -10.10 6.82 -15.53
CA MET A 381 -10.93 5.79 -16.16
C MET A 381 -11.28 6.07 -17.64
N LYS A 382 -11.20 7.34 -18.08
CA LYS A 382 -11.40 7.71 -19.48
C LYS A 382 -10.17 7.47 -20.36
N ASP A 383 -9.02 7.21 -19.77
CA ASP A 383 -7.79 6.98 -20.53
C ASP A 383 -7.84 5.62 -21.22
N ARG A 384 -7.68 5.63 -22.55
CA ARG A 384 -7.68 4.42 -23.39
C ARG A 384 -6.54 3.46 -23.05
N GLY A 385 -5.40 3.99 -22.56
CA GLY A 385 -4.26 3.18 -22.16
C GLY A 385 -4.56 2.23 -21.01
N ILE A 386 -5.40 2.66 -20.05
CA ILE A 386 -5.83 1.82 -18.92
C ILE A 386 -6.71 0.68 -19.40
N TRP A 387 -7.68 0.96 -20.28
CA TRP A 387 -8.54 -0.08 -20.84
C TRP A 387 -7.78 -1.08 -21.73
N ALA A 388 -6.80 -0.61 -22.50
CA ALA A 388 -5.91 -1.48 -23.26
C ALA A 388 -5.09 -2.39 -22.32
N GLY A 389 -4.60 -1.88 -21.18
CA GLY A 389 -3.92 -2.67 -20.16
C GLY A 389 -4.83 -3.74 -19.54
N PHE A 390 -6.08 -3.41 -19.20
CA PHE A 390 -7.05 -4.40 -18.71
C PHE A 390 -7.38 -5.46 -19.77
N HIS A 391 -7.55 -5.05 -21.02
CA HIS A 391 -7.84 -5.98 -22.12
C HIS A 391 -6.68 -6.95 -22.39
N SER A 392 -5.45 -6.48 -22.35
CA SER A 392 -4.26 -7.31 -22.51
C SER A 392 -4.09 -8.31 -21.36
N LEU A 393 -4.45 -7.93 -20.12
CA LEU A 393 -4.47 -8.82 -18.96
C LEU A 393 -5.56 -9.91 -19.10
N TYR A 394 -6.73 -9.54 -19.62
CA TYR A 394 -7.84 -10.49 -19.85
C TYR A 394 -7.48 -11.52 -20.92
N LEU A 395 -6.94 -11.09 -22.06
CA LEU A 395 -6.52 -11.99 -23.15
C LEU A 395 -5.37 -12.92 -22.78
N ARG A 396 -4.58 -12.57 -21.77
CA ARG A 396 -3.47 -13.41 -21.29
C ARG A 396 -3.93 -14.52 -20.33
N ASN A 397 -5.13 -14.38 -19.75
CA ASN A 397 -5.70 -15.33 -18.80
C ASN A 397 -6.88 -16.15 -19.40
N ALA A 398 -7.27 -15.86 -20.63
CA ALA A 398 -8.22 -16.64 -21.43
C ALA A 398 -7.49 -17.61 -22.37
#